data_87e16f3ffcbe533ca14ba29ebd59e336
#
_entry.id   87e16f3ffcbe533ca14ba29ebd59e336
#
_cell.length_a   1.000
_cell.length_b   1.000
_cell.length_c   1.000
_cell.angle_alpha   90.00
_cell.angle_beta   90.00
_cell.angle_gamma   90.00
#
_symmetry.space_group_name_H-M   'P 1'
#
loop_
_entity.id
_entity.type
_entity.pdbx_description
1 polymer ?
#
loop_
_entity_poly.entity_id
_entity_poly.type
_entity_poly.pdbx_seq_one_letter_code
_entity_poly.pdbx_strand_id
1 'polypeptide(L)'
;MPSRHPEPNKTAIYATALTAFFAIAGIAVVDPILPVIGEEIGASTWQIELLFTAYLVVMAVGMIPAVIATGRYGYRKVLATGVTVVAAAAVLAALSGNILELAVLRGLWGLGNAMFFATAMVLLVALATDREWVVELFETCVGLGFAVGPLIGGLLGQISWRVPFAACGVFMLIALAMSITRLRDPQDPPSALTLRDVWQPFRRPAFRTLCVVTAAYNFVFFVVLGYTPVFLGLDVIPLGLVFTAWGIGLAVGILVVGHRLAHRIGAVATVGVAVAGLLVTLVLLATSAGTAESVAVLVLAGVCMGIANANLTDLALGLGGAERRTTTAAFNLVRWGFAAPAPVIAGLLHPVSATAPYWVGAAVLLIGVLAFAWKGRAMAAAVGERLTFRQWDRAARAVEGTPEEALGEA
;
A
#
# COMPACT_ATOMS: atom_id res chain seq x y z
N MET A 1 17.60 -20.89 -36.64
CA MET A 1 16.48 -19.92 -36.80
C MET A 1 16.56 -18.97 -35.61
N PRO A 2 16.68 -17.64 -35.80
CA PRO A 2 16.69 -16.73 -34.68
C PRO A 2 15.30 -16.74 -34.05
N SER A 3 15.23 -17.00 -32.72
CA SER A 3 14.04 -16.92 -31.93
C SER A 3 13.50 -15.48 -32.00
N ARG A 4 12.41 -15.30 -32.73
CA ARG A 4 11.65 -14.03 -32.67
C ARG A 4 11.17 -13.88 -31.23
N HIS A 5 11.83 -13.02 -30.46
CA HIS A 5 11.23 -12.52 -29.23
C HIS A 5 9.88 -11.90 -29.61
N PRO A 6 8.77 -12.35 -29.02
CA PRO A 6 7.47 -11.74 -29.31
C PRO A 6 7.57 -10.26 -28.96
N GLU A 7 7.07 -9.38 -29.86
CA GLU A 7 7.00 -7.95 -29.58
C GLU A 7 6.27 -7.70 -28.26
N PRO A 8 6.76 -6.78 -27.41
CA PRO A 8 6.15 -6.51 -26.13
C PRO A 8 4.70 -6.09 -26.32
N ASN A 9 3.77 -6.75 -25.68
CA ASN A 9 2.35 -6.39 -25.75
C ASN A 9 2.10 -5.15 -24.89
N LYS A 10 2.54 -3.98 -25.35
CA LYS A 10 2.41 -2.69 -24.66
C LYS A 10 0.98 -2.41 -24.22
N THR A 11 -0.02 -2.80 -25.04
CA THR A 11 -1.43 -2.60 -24.71
C THR A 11 -1.84 -3.42 -23.48
N ALA A 12 -1.36 -4.66 -23.33
CA ALA A 12 -1.62 -5.48 -22.16
C ALA A 12 -0.94 -4.91 -20.91
N ILE A 13 0.28 -4.39 -21.06
CA ILE A 13 1.03 -3.74 -19.97
C ILE A 13 0.26 -2.51 -19.47
N TYR A 14 -0.13 -1.60 -20.34
CA TYR A 14 -0.90 -0.41 -19.95
C TYR A 14 -2.28 -0.76 -19.37
N ALA A 15 -2.96 -1.78 -19.91
CA ALA A 15 -4.23 -2.23 -19.38
C ALA A 15 -4.10 -2.74 -17.93
N THR A 16 -3.05 -3.52 -17.63
CA THR A 16 -2.81 -4.04 -16.28
C THR A 16 -2.38 -2.94 -15.31
N ALA A 17 -1.52 -2.02 -15.74
CA ALA A 17 -1.10 -0.87 -14.96
C ALA A 17 -2.28 0.07 -14.63
N LEU A 18 -3.15 0.34 -15.62
CA LEU A 18 -4.37 1.12 -15.41
C LEU A 18 -5.36 0.41 -14.47
N THR A 19 -5.45 -0.92 -14.54
CA THR A 19 -6.23 -1.70 -13.57
C THR A 19 -5.68 -1.55 -12.16
N ALA A 20 -4.36 -1.49 -11.97
CA ALA A 20 -3.73 -1.23 -10.68
C ALA A 20 -4.09 0.17 -10.14
N PHE A 21 -4.08 1.18 -11.00
CA PHE A 21 -4.55 2.52 -10.65
C PHE A 21 -5.99 2.50 -10.12
N PHE A 22 -6.93 1.89 -10.85
CA PHE A 22 -8.33 1.81 -10.43
C PHE A 22 -8.52 0.95 -9.17
N ALA A 23 -7.75 -0.14 -9.02
CA ALA A 23 -7.80 -0.99 -7.84
C ALA A 23 -7.41 -0.23 -6.57
N ILE A 24 -6.33 0.57 -6.63
CA ILE A 24 -5.86 1.39 -5.52
C ILE A 24 -6.74 2.62 -5.30
N ALA A 25 -7.12 3.32 -6.37
CA ALA A 25 -8.06 4.43 -6.26
C ALA A 25 -9.38 4.00 -5.59
N GLY A 26 -9.87 2.79 -5.90
CA GLY A 26 -11.04 2.19 -5.26
C GLY A 26 -10.86 1.85 -3.76
N ILE A 27 -9.62 1.69 -3.28
CA ILE A 27 -9.35 1.62 -1.83
C ILE A 27 -9.51 3.02 -1.23
N ALA A 28 -8.78 3.98 -1.78
CA ALA A 28 -8.63 5.32 -1.25
C ALA A 28 -9.86 6.22 -1.44
N VAL A 29 -10.76 5.89 -2.38
CA VAL A 29 -12.01 6.62 -2.63
C VAL A 29 -12.96 6.61 -1.42
N VAL A 30 -12.82 5.61 -0.56
CA VAL A 30 -13.70 5.42 0.62
C VAL A 30 -13.31 6.36 1.76
N ASP A 31 -12.03 6.77 1.84
CA ASP A 31 -11.52 7.55 2.97
C ASP A 31 -12.34 8.81 3.27
N PRO A 32 -12.59 9.71 2.30
CA PRO A 32 -13.32 10.96 2.57
C PRO A 32 -14.82 10.77 2.78
N ILE A 33 -15.40 9.63 2.42
CA ILE A 33 -16.83 9.37 2.57
C ILE A 33 -17.19 8.56 3.83
N LEU A 34 -16.20 8.10 4.59
CA LEU A 34 -16.42 7.33 5.82
C LEU A 34 -17.34 8.03 6.83
N PRO A 35 -17.14 9.32 7.16
CA PRO A 35 -18.02 10.01 8.10
C PRO A 35 -19.47 10.06 7.60
N VAL A 36 -19.68 10.34 6.31
CA VAL A 36 -21.02 10.41 5.70
C VAL A 36 -21.71 9.03 5.73
N ILE A 37 -20.97 7.94 5.46
CA ILE A 37 -21.52 6.58 5.59
C ILE A 37 -21.98 6.34 7.03
N GLY A 38 -21.17 6.76 8.02
CA GLY A 38 -21.49 6.63 9.43
C GLY A 38 -22.79 7.36 9.83
N GLU A 39 -22.94 8.58 9.40
CA GLU A 39 -24.11 9.40 9.66
C GLU A 39 -25.38 8.85 8.99
N GLU A 40 -25.32 8.52 7.70
CA GLU A 40 -26.50 8.04 6.95
C GLU A 40 -26.97 6.64 7.36
N ILE A 41 -26.05 5.73 7.70
CA ILE A 41 -26.40 4.36 8.11
C ILE A 41 -26.60 4.26 9.63
N GLY A 42 -26.20 5.28 10.41
CA GLY A 42 -26.23 5.25 11.87
C GLY A 42 -25.19 4.30 12.46
N ALA A 43 -24.02 4.19 11.84
CA ALA A 43 -22.95 3.28 12.25
C ALA A 43 -21.99 3.97 13.23
N SER A 44 -21.55 3.22 14.25
CA SER A 44 -20.49 3.68 15.17
C SER A 44 -19.13 3.72 14.48
N THR A 45 -18.17 4.47 15.04
CA THR A 45 -16.82 4.64 14.48
C THR A 45 -16.13 3.30 14.20
N TRP A 46 -16.18 2.34 15.14
CA TRP A 46 -15.55 1.03 14.93
C TRP A 46 -16.23 0.21 13.82
N GLN A 47 -17.53 0.40 13.60
CA GLN A 47 -18.27 -0.26 12.51
C GLN A 47 -17.90 0.30 11.15
N ILE A 48 -17.65 1.61 11.08
CA ILE A 48 -17.13 2.25 9.85
C ILE A 48 -15.74 1.71 9.54
N GLU A 49 -14.87 1.65 10.55
CA GLU A 49 -13.51 1.12 10.40
C GLU A 49 -13.50 -0.38 10.05
N LEU A 50 -14.57 -1.12 10.35
CA LEU A 50 -14.74 -2.52 9.93
C LEU A 50 -14.72 -2.66 8.40
N LEU A 51 -15.10 -1.64 7.65
CA LEU A 51 -15.04 -1.65 6.18
C LEU A 51 -13.61 -1.85 5.66
N PHE A 52 -12.61 -1.23 6.31
CA PHE A 52 -11.20 -1.46 6.00
C PHE A 52 -10.72 -2.79 6.53
N THR A 53 -11.04 -3.13 7.77
CA THR A 53 -10.60 -4.38 8.38
C THR A 53 -11.12 -5.59 7.61
N ALA A 54 -12.39 -5.62 7.24
CA ALA A 54 -12.97 -6.71 6.44
C ALA A 54 -12.26 -6.86 5.10
N TYR A 55 -12.00 -5.74 4.41
CA TYR A 55 -11.25 -5.71 3.17
C TYR A 55 -9.83 -6.28 3.35
N LEU A 56 -9.08 -5.79 4.34
CA LEU A 56 -7.68 -6.15 4.57
C LEU A 56 -7.50 -7.59 5.03
N VAL A 57 -8.36 -8.08 5.93
CA VAL A 57 -8.33 -9.49 6.39
C VAL A 57 -8.52 -10.44 5.23
N VAL A 58 -9.59 -10.22 4.45
CA VAL A 58 -9.91 -11.09 3.32
C VAL A 58 -8.85 -10.99 2.23
N MET A 59 -8.29 -9.79 1.99
CA MET A 59 -7.18 -9.60 1.06
C MET A 59 -5.92 -10.36 1.52
N ALA A 60 -5.54 -10.25 2.81
CA ALA A 60 -4.36 -10.92 3.36
C ALA A 60 -4.48 -12.45 3.24
N VAL A 61 -5.61 -13.01 3.69
CA VAL A 61 -5.87 -14.46 3.63
C VAL A 61 -6.00 -14.92 2.17
N GLY A 62 -6.65 -14.14 1.33
CA GLY A 62 -6.89 -14.41 -0.09
C GLY A 62 -5.62 -14.42 -0.96
N MET A 63 -4.55 -13.72 -0.54
CA MET A 63 -3.28 -13.69 -1.29
C MET A 63 -2.68 -15.08 -1.52
N ILE A 64 -2.70 -15.94 -0.50
CA ILE A 64 -2.09 -17.28 -0.60
C ILE A 64 -2.84 -18.15 -1.61
N PRO A 65 -4.17 -18.37 -1.49
CA PRO A 65 -4.91 -19.15 -2.47
C PRO A 65 -4.88 -18.51 -3.87
N ALA A 66 -4.80 -17.17 -3.99
CA ALA A 66 -4.69 -16.49 -5.26
C ALA A 66 -3.38 -16.84 -5.98
N VAL A 67 -2.24 -16.83 -5.27
CA VAL A 67 -0.92 -17.23 -5.83
C VAL A 67 -0.93 -18.70 -6.25
N ILE A 68 -1.54 -19.60 -5.46
CA ILE A 68 -1.67 -21.02 -5.79
C ILE A 68 -2.56 -21.20 -7.02
N ALA A 69 -3.71 -20.50 -7.07
CA ALA A 69 -4.63 -20.54 -8.20
C ALA A 69 -3.96 -20.09 -9.51
N THR A 70 -3.03 -19.13 -9.44
CA THR A 70 -2.27 -18.70 -10.62
C THR A 70 -1.49 -19.84 -11.24
N GLY A 71 -0.84 -20.69 -10.43
CA GLY A 71 -0.10 -21.87 -10.92
C GLY A 71 -1.03 -22.92 -11.57
N ARG A 72 -2.30 -22.99 -11.18
CA ARG A 72 -3.26 -23.99 -11.69
C ARG A 72 -4.06 -23.49 -12.89
N TYR A 73 -4.48 -22.23 -12.88
CA TYR A 73 -5.44 -21.67 -13.84
C TYR A 73 -4.85 -20.64 -14.80
N GLY A 74 -3.59 -20.23 -14.58
CA GLY A 74 -2.91 -19.17 -15.34
C GLY A 74 -3.19 -17.77 -14.81
N TYR A 75 -2.34 -16.82 -15.20
CA TYR A 75 -2.40 -15.43 -14.73
C TYR A 75 -3.65 -14.71 -15.19
N ARG A 76 -3.99 -14.84 -16.48
CA ARG A 76 -5.14 -14.16 -17.11
C ARG A 76 -6.46 -14.50 -16.43
N LYS A 77 -6.71 -15.79 -16.18
CA LYS A 77 -7.96 -16.22 -15.57
C LYS A 77 -8.09 -15.72 -14.13
N VAL A 78 -7.03 -15.86 -13.32
CA VAL A 78 -7.04 -15.42 -11.93
C VAL A 78 -7.22 -13.91 -11.85
N LEU A 79 -6.48 -13.14 -12.66
CA LEU A 79 -6.61 -11.69 -12.73
C LEU A 79 -8.03 -11.26 -13.15
N ALA A 80 -8.55 -11.81 -14.24
CA ALA A 80 -9.89 -11.48 -14.74
C ALA A 80 -10.98 -11.82 -13.71
N THR A 81 -10.88 -12.98 -13.05
CA THR A 81 -11.79 -13.34 -11.94
C THR A 81 -11.69 -12.33 -10.80
N GLY A 82 -10.48 -11.94 -10.40
CA GLY A 82 -10.26 -10.94 -9.37
C GLY A 82 -10.93 -9.60 -9.70
N VAL A 83 -10.69 -9.08 -10.91
CA VAL A 83 -11.30 -7.82 -11.37
C VAL A 83 -12.83 -7.93 -11.45
N THR A 84 -13.37 -9.09 -11.88
CA THR A 84 -14.82 -9.35 -11.89
C THR A 84 -15.41 -9.30 -10.48
N VAL A 85 -14.75 -9.94 -9.51
CA VAL A 85 -15.18 -9.92 -8.11
C VAL A 85 -15.17 -8.50 -7.56
N VAL A 86 -14.11 -7.71 -7.84
CA VAL A 86 -14.05 -6.29 -7.42
C VAL A 86 -15.18 -5.49 -8.04
N ALA A 87 -15.41 -5.62 -9.36
CA ALA A 87 -16.46 -4.88 -10.05
C ALA A 87 -17.85 -5.21 -9.48
N ALA A 88 -18.16 -6.50 -9.30
CA ALA A 88 -19.42 -6.94 -8.72
C ALA A 88 -19.61 -6.46 -7.28
N ALA A 89 -18.57 -6.60 -6.44
CA ALA A 89 -18.59 -6.15 -5.05
C ALA A 89 -18.80 -4.63 -4.95
N ALA A 90 -18.14 -3.85 -5.82
CA ALA A 90 -18.28 -2.40 -5.84
C ALA A 90 -19.70 -1.95 -6.25
N VAL A 91 -20.26 -2.56 -7.30
CA VAL A 91 -21.65 -2.25 -7.73
C VAL A 91 -22.65 -2.63 -6.63
N LEU A 92 -22.52 -3.81 -6.03
CA LEU A 92 -23.39 -4.24 -4.93
C LEU A 92 -23.23 -3.36 -3.69
N ALA A 93 -22.01 -2.90 -3.38
CA ALA A 93 -21.74 -1.98 -2.27
C ALA A 93 -22.49 -0.65 -2.45
N ALA A 94 -22.62 -0.14 -3.67
CA ALA A 94 -23.43 1.04 -3.96
C ALA A 94 -24.92 0.84 -3.67
N LEU A 95 -25.40 -0.40 -3.65
CA LEU A 95 -26.81 -0.77 -3.40
C LEU A 95 -27.08 -1.21 -1.96
N SER A 96 -26.02 -1.33 -1.12
CA SER A 96 -26.14 -1.80 0.25
C SER A 96 -26.99 -0.87 1.13
N GLY A 97 -27.72 -1.47 2.07
CA GLY A 97 -28.62 -0.77 2.97
C GLY A 97 -28.14 -0.70 4.43
N ASN A 98 -27.08 -1.44 4.79
CA ASN A 98 -26.58 -1.51 6.15
C ASN A 98 -25.06 -1.76 6.17
N ILE A 99 -24.45 -1.47 7.33
CA ILE A 99 -22.99 -1.53 7.50
C ILE A 99 -22.42 -2.95 7.41
N LEU A 100 -23.15 -3.96 7.85
CA LEU A 100 -22.67 -5.35 7.80
C LEU A 100 -22.61 -5.86 6.36
N GLU A 101 -23.65 -5.59 5.58
CA GLU A 101 -23.69 -5.90 4.16
C GLU A 101 -22.53 -5.22 3.42
N LEU A 102 -22.33 -3.92 3.69
CA LEU A 102 -21.22 -3.16 3.11
C LEU A 102 -19.87 -3.74 3.52
N ALA A 103 -19.68 -4.16 4.77
CA ALA A 103 -18.46 -4.79 5.25
C ALA A 103 -18.19 -6.15 4.56
N VAL A 104 -19.21 -6.98 4.37
CA VAL A 104 -19.09 -8.25 3.62
C VAL A 104 -18.67 -7.99 2.17
N LEU A 105 -19.31 -7.02 1.51
CA LEU A 105 -18.99 -6.64 0.14
C LEU A 105 -17.58 -6.05 0.02
N ARG A 106 -17.13 -5.29 1.02
CA ARG A 106 -15.73 -4.83 1.11
C ARG A 106 -14.76 -6.01 1.29
N GLY A 107 -15.13 -7.03 2.07
CA GLY A 107 -14.35 -8.27 2.16
C GLY A 107 -14.22 -8.99 0.81
N LEU A 108 -15.32 -9.14 0.06
CA LEU A 108 -15.30 -9.69 -1.29
C LEU A 108 -14.44 -8.85 -2.25
N TRP A 109 -14.52 -7.53 -2.15
CA TRP A 109 -13.63 -6.63 -2.89
C TRP A 109 -12.14 -6.89 -2.55
N GLY A 110 -11.82 -7.08 -1.27
CA GLY A 110 -10.48 -7.48 -0.82
C GLY A 110 -10.01 -8.79 -1.44
N LEU A 111 -10.89 -9.80 -1.55
CA LEU A 111 -10.57 -11.07 -2.24
C LEU A 111 -10.24 -10.84 -3.71
N GLY A 112 -11.03 -10.05 -4.41
CA GLY A 112 -10.77 -9.72 -5.81
C GLY A 112 -9.43 -8.99 -6.00
N ASN A 113 -9.12 -8.04 -5.13
CA ASN A 113 -7.83 -7.35 -5.15
C ASN A 113 -6.66 -8.28 -4.78
N ALA A 114 -6.83 -9.24 -3.87
CA ALA A 114 -5.82 -10.25 -3.61
C ALA A 114 -5.47 -11.05 -4.87
N MET A 115 -6.48 -11.47 -5.63
CA MET A 115 -6.29 -12.18 -6.90
C MET A 115 -5.60 -11.29 -7.95
N PHE A 116 -5.96 -10.02 -8.04
CA PHE A 116 -5.34 -9.06 -8.94
C PHE A 116 -3.87 -8.82 -8.59
N PHE A 117 -3.55 -8.40 -7.35
CA PHE A 117 -2.19 -8.08 -6.94
C PHE A 117 -1.25 -9.29 -6.90
N ALA A 118 -1.76 -10.48 -6.61
CA ALA A 118 -0.99 -11.73 -6.68
C ALA A 118 -0.50 -12.04 -8.09
N THR A 119 -1.18 -11.54 -9.11
CA THR A 119 -0.93 -11.88 -10.52
C THR A 119 -0.33 -10.74 -11.33
N ALA A 120 -0.76 -9.50 -11.06
CA ALA A 120 -0.50 -8.35 -11.93
C ALA A 120 0.99 -8.06 -12.15
N MET A 121 1.78 -7.92 -11.07
CA MET A 121 3.21 -7.60 -11.18
C MET A 121 3.98 -8.71 -11.90
N VAL A 122 3.70 -9.98 -11.59
CA VAL A 122 4.38 -11.12 -12.23
C VAL A 122 4.06 -11.18 -13.72
N LEU A 123 2.80 -10.96 -14.07
CA LEU A 123 2.35 -10.91 -15.46
C LEU A 123 3.00 -9.74 -16.22
N LEU A 124 3.04 -8.55 -15.61
CA LEU A 124 3.67 -7.38 -16.20
C LEU A 124 5.15 -7.62 -16.52
N VAL A 125 5.90 -8.14 -15.55
CA VAL A 125 7.32 -8.47 -15.73
C VAL A 125 7.54 -9.55 -16.79
N ALA A 126 6.62 -10.52 -16.90
CA ALA A 126 6.70 -11.57 -17.93
C ALA A 126 6.40 -11.06 -19.35
N LEU A 127 5.58 -10.02 -19.49
CA LEU A 127 5.19 -9.42 -20.78
C LEU A 127 6.15 -8.32 -21.25
N ALA A 128 7.05 -7.85 -20.41
CA ALA A 128 7.92 -6.71 -20.68
C ALA A 128 9.30 -7.12 -21.14
N THR A 129 9.87 -6.34 -22.06
CA THR A 129 11.28 -6.40 -22.44
C THR A 129 12.15 -5.68 -21.41
N ASP A 130 11.66 -4.53 -20.92
CA ASP A 130 12.28 -3.74 -19.87
C ASP A 130 11.50 -3.92 -18.56
N ARG A 131 12.13 -4.61 -17.62
CA ARG A 131 11.53 -4.95 -16.32
C ARG A 131 11.47 -3.75 -15.37
N GLU A 132 12.48 -2.88 -15.41
CA GLU A 132 12.54 -1.70 -14.54
C GLU A 132 11.43 -0.74 -14.87
N TRP A 133 11.29 -0.39 -16.16
CA TRP A 133 10.22 0.47 -16.64
C TRP A 133 8.82 -0.01 -16.27
N VAL A 134 8.56 -1.32 -16.33
CA VAL A 134 7.24 -1.88 -15.99
C VAL A 134 6.95 -1.82 -14.50
N VAL A 135 7.96 -2.05 -13.67
CA VAL A 135 7.81 -1.90 -12.21
C VAL A 135 7.56 -0.44 -11.86
N GLU A 136 8.31 0.50 -12.44
CA GLU A 136 8.09 1.93 -12.26
C GLU A 136 6.69 2.38 -12.72
N LEU A 137 6.23 1.89 -13.86
CA LEU A 137 4.88 2.16 -14.37
C LEU A 137 3.81 1.68 -13.39
N PHE A 138 3.95 0.46 -12.87
CA PHE A 138 3.00 -0.11 -11.92
C PHE A 138 2.97 0.68 -10.61
N GLU A 139 4.13 0.96 -10.03
CA GLU A 139 4.24 1.74 -8.79
C GLU A 139 3.74 3.18 -8.98
N THR A 140 3.97 3.78 -10.15
CA THR A 140 3.41 5.09 -10.51
C THR A 140 1.88 5.05 -10.54
N CYS A 141 1.28 4.03 -11.15
CA CYS A 141 -0.17 3.85 -11.17
C CYS A 141 -0.75 3.62 -9.77
N VAL A 142 -0.05 2.86 -8.91
CA VAL A 142 -0.40 2.67 -7.50
C VAL A 142 -0.36 4.01 -6.74
N GLY A 143 0.73 4.77 -6.88
CA GLY A 143 0.89 6.08 -6.24
C GLY A 143 -0.17 7.09 -6.69
N LEU A 144 -0.44 7.17 -7.99
CA LEU A 144 -1.51 8.00 -8.54
C LEU A 144 -2.90 7.58 -8.05
N GLY A 145 -3.14 6.28 -7.87
CA GLY A 145 -4.38 5.76 -7.30
C GLY A 145 -4.64 6.30 -5.89
N PHE A 146 -3.64 6.28 -5.04
CA PHE A 146 -3.73 6.86 -3.68
C PHE A 146 -3.86 8.39 -3.69
N ALA A 147 -3.25 9.09 -4.67
CA ALA A 147 -3.35 10.54 -4.75
C ALA A 147 -4.71 11.01 -5.31
N VAL A 148 -5.24 10.34 -6.32
CA VAL A 148 -6.46 10.76 -7.04
C VAL A 148 -7.72 10.15 -6.43
N GLY A 149 -7.62 8.96 -5.81
CA GLY A 149 -8.75 8.26 -5.20
C GLY A 149 -9.55 9.13 -4.23
N PRO A 150 -8.92 9.73 -3.21
CA PRO A 150 -9.62 10.56 -2.25
C PRO A 150 -10.29 11.79 -2.89
N LEU A 151 -9.68 12.40 -3.91
CA LEU A 151 -10.28 13.51 -4.64
C LEU A 151 -11.57 13.07 -5.35
N ILE A 152 -11.51 11.93 -6.04
CA ILE A 152 -12.71 11.34 -6.68
C ILE A 152 -13.77 11.03 -5.63
N GLY A 153 -13.37 10.43 -4.50
CA GLY A 153 -14.25 10.12 -3.37
C GLY A 153 -14.92 11.38 -2.80
N GLY A 154 -14.13 12.43 -2.59
CA GLY A 154 -14.62 13.73 -2.11
C GLY A 154 -15.62 14.38 -3.07
N LEU A 155 -15.31 14.41 -4.36
CA LEU A 155 -16.18 15.03 -5.37
C LEU A 155 -17.49 14.24 -5.59
N LEU A 156 -17.39 12.94 -5.78
CA LEU A 156 -18.56 12.09 -6.02
C LEU A 156 -19.38 11.86 -4.75
N GLY A 157 -18.74 11.86 -3.58
CA GLY A 157 -19.37 11.71 -2.28
C GLY A 157 -20.34 12.85 -1.92
N GLN A 158 -20.20 14.03 -2.54
CA GLN A 158 -21.16 15.12 -2.39
C GLN A 158 -22.55 14.78 -2.95
N ILE A 159 -22.63 13.92 -3.96
CA ILE A 159 -23.91 13.52 -4.55
C ILE A 159 -24.57 12.47 -3.64
N SER A 160 -23.82 11.45 -3.28
CA SER A 160 -24.14 10.39 -2.32
C SER A 160 -22.90 9.54 -2.09
N TRP A 161 -22.73 8.99 -0.87
CA TRP A 161 -21.67 8.02 -0.59
C TRP A 161 -21.71 6.77 -1.46
N ARG A 162 -22.85 6.48 -2.09
CA ARG A 162 -23.03 5.35 -3.04
C ARG A 162 -22.35 5.57 -4.39
N VAL A 163 -22.28 6.83 -4.84
CA VAL A 163 -21.77 7.18 -6.17
C VAL A 163 -20.29 6.80 -6.34
N PRO A 164 -19.39 7.04 -5.38
CA PRO A 164 -18.00 6.57 -5.46
C PRO A 164 -17.89 5.05 -5.66
N PHE A 165 -18.69 4.24 -4.96
CA PHE A 165 -18.71 2.79 -5.13
C PHE A 165 -19.19 2.37 -6.54
N ALA A 166 -20.28 2.99 -7.02
CA ALA A 166 -20.77 2.75 -8.37
C ALA A 166 -19.73 3.11 -9.44
N ALA A 167 -19.06 4.26 -9.29
CA ALA A 167 -18.00 4.70 -10.20
C ALA A 167 -16.83 3.70 -10.21
N CYS A 168 -16.39 3.21 -9.04
CA CYS A 168 -15.38 2.16 -8.95
C CYS A 168 -15.82 0.88 -9.68
N GLY A 169 -17.09 0.49 -9.54
CA GLY A 169 -17.66 -0.65 -10.26
C GLY A 169 -17.55 -0.47 -11.78
N VAL A 170 -17.92 0.71 -12.30
CA VAL A 170 -17.82 1.03 -13.74
C VAL A 170 -16.35 1.00 -14.21
N PHE A 171 -15.43 1.62 -13.46
CA PHE A 171 -14.01 1.60 -13.81
C PHE A 171 -13.43 0.17 -13.81
N MET A 172 -13.85 -0.67 -12.86
CA MET A 172 -13.44 -2.07 -12.83
C MET A 172 -14.05 -2.88 -13.98
N LEU A 173 -15.26 -2.59 -14.44
CA LEU A 173 -15.84 -3.21 -15.65
C LEU A 173 -15.06 -2.82 -16.91
N ILE A 174 -14.63 -1.55 -17.04
CA ILE A 174 -13.76 -1.11 -18.13
C ILE A 174 -12.41 -1.85 -18.06
N ALA A 175 -11.80 -1.92 -16.88
CA ALA A 175 -10.56 -2.66 -16.65
C ALA A 175 -10.70 -4.15 -16.99
N LEU A 176 -11.84 -4.76 -16.65
CA LEU A 176 -12.16 -6.14 -16.99
C LEU A 176 -12.24 -6.34 -18.51
N ALA A 177 -12.96 -5.48 -19.22
CA ALA A 177 -13.08 -5.55 -20.68
C ALA A 177 -11.71 -5.44 -21.36
N MET A 178 -10.85 -4.52 -20.88
CA MET A 178 -9.47 -4.39 -21.35
C MET A 178 -8.64 -5.64 -21.05
N SER A 179 -8.76 -6.20 -19.84
CA SER A 179 -8.02 -7.39 -19.42
C SER A 179 -8.40 -8.61 -20.25
N ILE A 180 -9.68 -8.86 -20.45
CA ILE A 180 -10.17 -10.01 -21.23
C ILE A 180 -9.73 -9.93 -22.69
N THR A 181 -9.75 -8.74 -23.28
CA THR A 181 -9.46 -8.54 -24.72
C THR A 181 -7.97 -8.49 -25.02
N ARG A 182 -7.14 -8.04 -24.10
CA ARG A 182 -5.71 -7.72 -24.37
C ARG A 182 -4.72 -8.62 -23.69
N LEU A 183 -5.08 -9.23 -22.53
CA LEU A 183 -4.18 -10.12 -21.81
C LEU A 183 -4.12 -11.51 -22.45
N ARG A 184 -2.89 -12.03 -22.54
CA ARG A 184 -2.61 -13.43 -22.86
C ARG A 184 -1.68 -13.98 -21.79
N ASP A 185 -1.83 -15.26 -21.47
CA ASP A 185 -0.91 -15.92 -20.56
C ASP A 185 0.49 -16.01 -21.22
N PRO A 186 1.57 -15.84 -20.44
CA PRO A 186 2.93 -16.14 -20.90
C PRO A 186 3.03 -17.58 -21.40
N GLN A 187 3.97 -17.83 -22.32
CA GLN A 187 4.16 -19.17 -22.89
C GLN A 187 4.59 -20.20 -21.84
N ASP A 188 5.35 -19.76 -20.84
CA ASP A 188 5.78 -20.61 -19.73
C ASP A 188 4.74 -20.53 -18.59
N PRO A 189 4.07 -21.66 -18.27
CA PRO A 189 3.16 -21.70 -17.15
C PRO A 189 3.90 -21.44 -15.84
N PRO A 190 3.29 -20.71 -14.90
CA PRO A 190 3.89 -20.48 -13.60
C PRO A 190 4.12 -21.80 -12.86
N SER A 191 5.28 -21.96 -12.21
CA SER A 191 5.55 -23.11 -11.35
C SER A 191 4.48 -23.22 -10.26
N ALA A 192 4.03 -24.44 -9.96
CA ALA A 192 3.08 -24.68 -8.89
C ALA A 192 3.75 -24.37 -7.54
N LEU A 193 3.23 -23.37 -6.81
CA LEU A 193 3.64 -23.06 -5.45
C LEU A 193 2.78 -23.82 -4.45
N THR A 194 3.39 -24.27 -3.36
CA THR A 194 2.70 -24.91 -2.25
C THR A 194 2.62 -23.95 -1.06
N LEU A 195 1.69 -24.21 -0.15
CA LEU A 195 1.61 -23.46 1.12
C LEU A 195 2.93 -23.48 1.89
N ARG A 196 3.69 -24.58 1.80
CA ARG A 196 4.98 -24.72 2.48
C ARG A 196 6.02 -23.74 1.95
N ASP A 197 5.97 -23.44 0.67
CA ASP A 197 6.96 -22.55 0.03
C ASP A 197 6.83 -21.13 0.56
N VAL A 198 5.62 -20.67 0.87
CA VAL A 198 5.35 -19.33 1.42
C VAL A 198 6.05 -19.09 2.76
N TRP A 199 6.35 -20.16 3.51
CA TRP A 199 7.05 -20.07 4.80
C TRP A 199 8.57 -20.11 4.70
N GLN A 200 9.15 -20.41 3.52
CA GLN A 200 10.60 -20.50 3.34
C GLN A 200 11.33 -19.18 3.65
N PRO A 201 10.88 -17.98 3.21
CA PRO A 201 11.56 -16.72 3.51
C PRO A 201 11.69 -16.43 5.01
N PHE A 202 10.71 -16.85 5.82
CA PHE A 202 10.72 -16.65 7.27
C PHE A 202 11.81 -17.43 8.00
N ARG A 203 12.48 -18.39 7.35
CA ARG A 203 13.65 -19.07 7.93
C ARG A 203 14.87 -18.14 8.03
N ARG A 204 14.90 -17.05 7.26
CA ARG A 204 15.99 -16.07 7.27
C ARG A 204 15.78 -15.01 8.36
N PRO A 205 16.73 -14.86 9.31
CA PRO A 205 16.59 -13.88 10.39
C PRO A 205 16.42 -12.44 9.91
N ALA A 206 17.15 -12.04 8.86
CA ALA A 206 17.04 -10.70 8.29
C ALA A 206 15.64 -10.44 7.69
N PHE A 207 15.05 -11.41 7.00
CA PHE A 207 13.68 -11.31 6.48
C PHE A 207 12.65 -11.21 7.61
N ARG A 208 12.81 -11.98 8.71
CA ARG A 208 11.92 -11.86 9.88
C ARG A 208 11.99 -10.48 10.53
N THR A 209 13.18 -9.90 10.65
CA THR A 209 13.33 -8.54 11.18
C THR A 209 12.64 -7.52 10.27
N LEU A 210 12.82 -7.64 8.94
CA LEU A 210 12.10 -6.82 7.98
C LEU A 210 10.59 -6.96 8.13
N CYS A 211 10.09 -8.19 8.33
CA CYS A 211 8.66 -8.44 8.54
C CYS A 211 8.11 -7.75 9.80
N VAL A 212 8.88 -7.69 10.90
CA VAL A 212 8.47 -6.94 12.11
C VAL A 212 8.35 -5.45 11.81
N VAL A 213 9.34 -4.88 11.13
CA VAL A 213 9.31 -3.46 10.72
C VAL A 213 8.12 -3.20 9.79
N THR A 214 7.92 -4.08 8.81
CA THR A 214 6.81 -3.98 7.84
C THR A 214 5.44 -4.10 8.52
N ALA A 215 5.29 -5.01 9.48
CA ALA A 215 4.06 -5.19 10.25
C ALA A 215 3.70 -3.90 11.02
N ALA A 216 4.67 -3.34 11.75
CA ALA A 216 4.48 -2.11 12.50
C ALA A 216 4.17 -0.92 11.58
N TYR A 217 4.91 -0.79 10.48
CA TYR A 217 4.69 0.23 9.46
C TYR A 217 3.27 0.14 8.86
N ASN A 218 2.85 -1.04 8.42
CA ASN A 218 1.53 -1.18 7.78
C ASN A 218 0.37 -1.02 8.77
N PHE A 219 0.55 -1.42 10.03
CA PHE A 219 -0.42 -1.10 11.07
C PHE A 219 -0.64 0.42 11.15
N VAL A 220 0.43 1.19 11.25
CA VAL A 220 0.37 2.66 11.30
C VAL A 220 -0.18 3.27 10.01
N PHE A 221 0.22 2.74 8.86
CA PHE A 221 -0.30 3.19 7.57
C PHE A 221 -1.84 3.17 7.55
N PHE A 222 -2.45 2.09 8.05
CA PHE A 222 -3.90 1.96 8.06
C PHE A 222 -4.58 2.60 9.28
N VAL A 223 -3.87 2.87 10.38
CA VAL A 223 -4.36 3.82 11.39
C VAL A 223 -4.51 5.22 10.77
N VAL A 224 -3.50 5.69 10.06
CA VAL A 224 -3.55 7.02 9.44
C VAL A 224 -4.61 7.06 8.33
N LEU A 225 -4.64 6.09 7.44
CA LEU A 225 -5.56 6.08 6.30
C LEU A 225 -7.03 5.96 6.76
N GLY A 226 -7.34 5.01 7.63
CA GLY A 226 -8.71 4.74 8.07
C GLY A 226 -9.22 5.76 9.08
N TYR A 227 -8.44 6.06 10.11
CA TYR A 227 -8.91 6.84 11.25
C TYR A 227 -8.82 8.36 11.08
N THR A 228 -7.86 8.87 10.30
CA THR A 228 -7.68 10.34 10.16
C THR A 228 -8.92 11.06 9.60
N PRO A 229 -9.74 10.48 8.70
CA PRO A 229 -11.01 11.08 8.29
C PRO A 229 -11.93 11.41 9.47
N VAL A 230 -12.06 10.46 10.38
CA VAL A 230 -12.87 10.61 11.60
C VAL A 230 -12.25 11.63 12.57
N PHE A 231 -10.92 11.59 12.73
CA PHE A 231 -10.19 12.51 13.60
C PHE A 231 -10.28 13.96 13.15
N LEU A 232 -10.16 14.23 11.85
CA LEU A 232 -10.23 15.60 11.33
C LEU A 232 -11.63 16.17 11.33
N GLY A 233 -12.69 15.35 11.20
CA GLY A 233 -14.09 15.78 11.21
C GLY A 233 -14.40 16.86 10.16
N LEU A 234 -13.71 16.81 9.01
CA LEU A 234 -13.89 17.76 7.91
C LEU A 234 -15.00 17.28 6.97
N ASP A 235 -15.61 18.20 6.28
CA ASP A 235 -16.50 17.90 5.17
C ASP A 235 -15.79 17.11 4.05
N VAL A 236 -16.57 16.43 3.23
CA VAL A 236 -16.09 15.45 2.22
C VAL A 236 -15.07 16.04 1.24
N ILE A 237 -15.28 17.30 0.76
CA ILE A 237 -14.33 17.93 -0.19
C ILE A 237 -13.02 18.33 0.49
N PRO A 238 -13.00 19.12 1.59
CA PRO A 238 -11.76 19.41 2.29
C PRO A 238 -11.01 18.13 2.67
N LEU A 239 -11.71 17.09 3.12
CA LEU A 239 -11.12 15.81 3.46
C LEU A 239 -10.49 15.13 2.23
N GLY A 240 -11.19 15.12 1.10
CA GLY A 240 -10.67 14.62 -0.17
C GLY A 240 -9.39 15.35 -0.62
N LEU A 241 -9.35 16.68 -0.46
CA LEU A 241 -8.16 17.49 -0.78
C LEU A 241 -6.98 17.18 0.16
N VAL A 242 -7.25 17.01 1.46
CA VAL A 242 -6.23 16.63 2.46
C VAL A 242 -5.61 15.28 2.11
N PHE A 243 -6.43 14.27 1.83
CA PHE A 243 -5.92 12.95 1.45
C PHE A 243 -5.27 12.93 0.07
N THR A 244 -5.69 13.79 -0.85
CA THR A 244 -4.98 14.00 -2.12
C THR A 244 -3.59 14.58 -1.88
N ALA A 245 -3.45 15.58 -1.01
CA ALA A 245 -2.15 16.14 -0.64
C ALA A 245 -1.26 15.10 0.07
N TRP A 246 -1.83 14.29 0.97
CA TRP A 246 -1.15 13.15 1.58
C TRP A 246 -0.69 12.12 0.54
N GLY A 247 -1.55 11.77 -0.42
CA GLY A 247 -1.24 10.84 -1.51
C GLY A 247 -0.15 11.36 -2.44
N ILE A 248 -0.12 12.67 -2.72
CA ILE A 248 0.98 13.33 -3.44
C ILE A 248 2.28 13.22 -2.61
N GLY A 249 2.21 13.47 -1.31
CA GLY A 249 3.35 13.27 -0.40
C GLY A 249 3.87 11.84 -0.45
N LEU A 250 2.97 10.85 -0.42
CA LEU A 250 3.29 9.43 -0.57
C LEU A 250 4.01 9.15 -1.91
N ALA A 251 3.48 9.66 -3.01
CA ALA A 251 4.06 9.48 -4.35
C ALA A 251 5.46 10.14 -4.45
N VAL A 252 5.62 11.34 -3.93
CA VAL A 252 6.93 12.02 -3.85
C VAL A 252 7.91 11.21 -3.01
N GLY A 253 7.44 10.65 -1.88
CA GLY A 253 8.21 9.75 -1.04
C GLY A 253 8.69 8.50 -1.78
N ILE A 254 7.82 7.87 -2.56
CA ILE A 254 8.15 6.68 -3.37
C ILE A 254 9.12 7.03 -4.50
N LEU A 255 8.75 7.96 -5.37
CA LEU A 255 9.40 8.17 -6.67
C LEU A 255 10.65 9.04 -6.61
N VAL A 256 10.70 9.96 -5.64
CA VAL A 256 11.76 10.98 -5.61
C VAL A 256 12.66 10.84 -4.39
N VAL A 257 12.09 10.99 -3.19
CA VAL A 257 12.90 11.08 -1.97
C VAL A 257 13.47 9.72 -1.60
N GLY A 258 12.66 8.66 -1.62
CA GLY A 258 13.07 7.30 -1.26
C GLY A 258 14.17 6.78 -2.17
N HIS A 259 14.02 6.95 -3.48
CA HIS A 259 15.01 6.52 -4.47
C HIS A 259 16.34 7.28 -4.27
N ARG A 260 16.31 8.62 -4.18
CA ARG A 260 17.53 9.43 -3.98
C ARG A 260 18.22 9.11 -2.66
N LEU A 261 17.45 8.90 -1.60
CA LEU A 261 18.00 8.60 -0.28
C LEU A 261 18.63 7.21 -0.27
N ALA A 262 17.97 6.19 -0.85
CA ALA A 262 18.50 4.84 -0.96
C ALA A 262 19.83 4.79 -1.72
N HIS A 263 19.98 5.57 -2.80
CA HIS A 263 21.26 5.71 -3.51
C HIS A 263 22.37 6.37 -2.67
N ARG A 264 22.03 7.29 -1.76
CA ARG A 264 23.03 8.01 -0.95
C ARG A 264 23.48 7.27 0.31
N ILE A 265 22.52 6.65 1.00
CA ILE A 265 22.77 6.06 2.32
C ILE A 265 22.47 4.57 2.41
N GLY A 266 21.98 3.96 1.32
CA GLY A 266 21.54 2.56 1.25
C GLY A 266 20.06 2.38 1.61
N ALA A 267 19.44 1.30 1.09
CA ALA A 267 18.02 1.05 1.28
C ALA A 267 17.66 0.76 2.75
N VAL A 268 18.52 0.04 3.47
CA VAL A 268 18.29 -0.28 4.87
C VAL A 268 18.30 0.97 5.75
N ALA A 269 19.30 1.86 5.58
CA ALA A 269 19.36 3.12 6.32
C ALA A 269 18.16 4.02 6.00
N THR A 270 17.75 4.05 4.72
CA THR A 270 16.58 4.82 4.25
C THR A 270 15.30 4.38 4.95
N VAL A 271 15.07 3.07 5.09
CA VAL A 271 13.93 2.54 5.89
C VAL A 271 14.02 3.01 7.34
N GLY A 272 15.21 2.95 7.97
CA GLY A 272 15.40 3.41 9.34
C GLY A 272 15.01 4.87 9.54
N VAL A 273 15.48 5.76 8.65
CA VAL A 273 15.14 7.20 8.67
C VAL A 273 13.64 7.42 8.46
N ALA A 274 13.04 6.71 7.49
CA ALA A 274 11.64 6.88 7.17
C ALA A 274 10.71 6.41 8.31
N VAL A 275 11.01 5.27 8.96
CA VAL A 275 10.20 4.75 10.10
C VAL A 275 10.37 5.65 11.33
N ALA A 276 11.58 6.16 11.57
CA ALA A 276 11.83 7.12 12.65
C ALA A 276 11.11 8.46 12.41
N GLY A 277 11.15 8.99 11.17
CA GLY A 277 10.40 10.16 10.77
C GLY A 277 8.89 9.97 10.92
N LEU A 278 8.38 8.81 10.52
CA LEU A 278 6.96 8.46 10.69
C LEU A 278 6.57 8.39 12.18
N LEU A 279 7.43 7.87 13.05
CA LEU A 279 7.18 7.87 14.50
C LEU A 279 7.03 9.31 15.03
N VAL A 280 7.90 10.23 14.60
CA VAL A 280 7.81 11.64 14.95
C VAL A 280 6.48 12.24 14.47
N THR A 281 6.06 11.96 13.22
CA THR A 281 4.79 12.50 12.72
C THR A 281 3.57 11.96 13.48
N LEU A 282 3.59 10.72 13.97
CA LEU A 282 2.52 10.20 14.81
C LEU A 282 2.43 10.93 16.16
N VAL A 283 3.58 11.19 16.80
CA VAL A 283 3.62 11.96 18.03
C VAL A 283 3.12 13.39 17.80
N LEU A 284 3.50 14.03 16.69
CA LEU A 284 3.02 15.35 16.31
C LEU A 284 1.49 15.34 16.03
N LEU A 285 0.96 14.34 15.34
CA LEU A 285 -0.49 14.19 15.15
C LEU A 285 -1.23 13.99 16.48
N ALA A 286 -0.66 13.21 17.40
CA ALA A 286 -1.25 12.97 18.72
C ALA A 286 -1.23 14.21 19.63
N THR A 287 -0.32 15.17 19.39
CA THR A 287 -0.15 16.39 20.17
C THR A 287 -0.60 17.66 19.45
N SER A 288 -1.03 17.54 18.17
CA SER A 288 -1.48 18.69 17.38
C SER A 288 -2.69 19.39 18.02
N ALA A 289 -2.63 20.71 18.05
CA ALA A 289 -3.67 21.55 18.66
C ALA A 289 -4.67 22.11 17.63
N GLY A 290 -4.42 21.96 16.33
CA GLY A 290 -5.26 22.54 15.28
C GLY A 290 -5.28 21.74 13.98
N THR A 291 -6.36 21.90 13.21
CA THR A 291 -6.57 21.19 11.94
C THR A 291 -5.46 21.47 10.92
N ALA A 292 -5.02 22.73 10.79
CA ALA A 292 -3.96 23.09 9.82
C ALA A 292 -2.62 22.41 10.15
N GLU A 293 -2.27 22.34 11.43
CA GLU A 293 -1.08 21.63 11.90
C GLU A 293 -1.20 20.13 11.60
N SER A 294 -2.34 19.52 11.95
CA SER A 294 -2.60 18.10 11.67
C SER A 294 -2.49 17.77 10.19
N VAL A 295 -3.01 18.64 9.31
CA VAL A 295 -2.92 18.47 7.85
C VAL A 295 -1.47 18.54 7.36
N ALA A 296 -0.69 19.52 7.83
CA ALA A 296 0.72 19.63 7.45
C ALA A 296 1.53 18.39 7.89
N VAL A 297 1.32 17.93 9.12
CA VAL A 297 1.97 16.72 9.66
C VAL A 297 1.52 15.47 8.90
N LEU A 298 0.24 15.39 8.51
CA LEU A 298 -0.28 14.27 7.72
C LEU A 298 0.40 14.18 6.35
N VAL A 299 0.60 15.30 5.65
CA VAL A 299 1.32 15.33 4.36
C VAL A 299 2.76 14.86 4.55
N LEU A 300 3.44 15.30 5.61
CA LEU A 300 4.78 14.83 5.95
C LEU A 300 4.80 13.34 6.27
N ALA A 301 3.80 12.84 6.99
CA ALA A 301 3.63 11.40 7.23
C ALA A 301 3.50 10.64 5.90
N GLY A 302 2.77 11.19 4.92
CA GLY A 302 2.68 10.63 3.57
C GLY A 302 4.04 10.46 2.91
N VAL A 303 4.91 11.47 2.97
CA VAL A 303 6.28 11.38 2.44
C VAL A 303 7.08 10.28 3.14
N CYS A 304 7.08 10.23 4.48
CA CYS A 304 7.77 9.18 5.24
C CYS A 304 7.23 7.79 4.90
N MET A 305 5.90 7.66 4.76
CA MET A 305 5.25 6.42 4.35
C MET A 305 5.67 5.98 2.95
N GLY A 306 5.74 6.91 2.00
CA GLY A 306 6.18 6.62 0.64
C GLY A 306 7.62 6.11 0.59
N ILE A 307 8.53 6.78 1.30
CA ILE A 307 9.93 6.35 1.42
C ILE A 307 10.03 4.93 1.99
N ALA A 308 9.32 4.65 3.08
CA ALA A 308 9.33 3.34 3.71
C ALA A 308 8.74 2.27 2.79
N ASN A 309 7.60 2.54 2.14
CA ASN A 309 6.84 1.57 1.34
C ASN A 309 7.67 0.95 0.21
N ALA A 310 8.31 1.78 -0.61
CA ALA A 310 9.13 1.33 -1.72
C ALA A 310 10.33 0.51 -1.24
N ASN A 311 11.10 1.07 -0.30
CA ASN A 311 12.32 0.43 0.18
C ASN A 311 12.06 -0.87 0.97
N LEU A 312 10.95 -0.98 1.73
CA LEU A 312 10.56 -2.22 2.40
C LEU A 312 10.24 -3.33 1.39
N THR A 313 9.59 -2.98 0.27
CA THR A 313 9.28 -3.93 -0.81
C THR A 313 10.55 -4.44 -1.48
N ASP A 314 11.48 -3.55 -1.82
CA ASP A 314 12.76 -3.91 -2.46
C ASP A 314 13.63 -4.77 -1.54
N LEU A 315 13.74 -4.39 -0.26
CA LEU A 315 14.48 -5.18 0.73
C LEU A 315 13.86 -6.56 0.95
N ALA A 316 12.53 -6.68 0.89
CA ALA A 316 11.87 -7.98 1.01
C ALA A 316 12.34 -8.93 -0.10
N LEU A 317 12.43 -8.45 -1.33
CA LEU A 317 12.89 -9.24 -2.46
C LEU A 317 14.36 -9.65 -2.33
N GLY A 318 15.21 -8.77 -1.80
CA GLY A 318 16.63 -9.05 -1.55
C GLY A 318 16.86 -10.03 -0.40
N LEU A 319 16.12 -9.90 0.69
CA LEU A 319 16.29 -10.67 1.93
C LEU A 319 15.57 -12.02 1.93
N GLY A 320 14.53 -12.20 1.11
CA GLY A 320 13.68 -13.39 1.13
C GLY A 320 14.40 -14.69 0.74
N GLY A 321 15.34 -14.61 -0.20
CA GLY A 321 16.20 -15.72 -0.61
C GLY A 321 15.50 -16.97 -1.16
N ALA A 322 14.22 -16.83 -1.47
CA ALA A 322 13.40 -17.80 -2.17
C ALA A 322 13.02 -17.23 -3.54
N GLU A 323 12.28 -18.01 -4.32
CA GLU A 323 11.72 -17.51 -5.57
C GLU A 323 10.94 -16.20 -5.32
N ARG A 324 11.05 -15.23 -6.23
CA ARG A 324 10.44 -13.89 -6.09
C ARG A 324 8.94 -13.95 -5.75
N ARG A 325 8.20 -14.85 -6.38
CA ARG A 325 6.76 -15.07 -6.13
C ARG A 325 6.47 -15.49 -4.69
N THR A 326 7.25 -16.43 -4.18
CA THR A 326 7.16 -16.94 -2.81
C THR A 326 7.47 -15.84 -1.80
N THR A 327 8.55 -15.09 -2.04
CA THR A 327 8.96 -13.97 -1.20
C THR A 327 7.89 -12.88 -1.18
N THR A 328 7.34 -12.51 -2.34
CA THR A 328 6.28 -11.51 -2.45
C THR A 328 5.01 -11.97 -1.72
N ALA A 329 4.62 -13.25 -1.84
CA ALA A 329 3.46 -13.78 -1.13
C ALA A 329 3.64 -13.73 0.39
N ALA A 330 4.81 -14.16 0.88
CA ALA A 330 5.16 -14.12 2.31
C ALA A 330 5.16 -12.67 2.86
N PHE A 331 5.76 -11.75 2.11
CA PHE A 331 5.83 -10.34 2.48
C PHE A 331 4.43 -9.69 2.51
N ASN A 332 3.62 -9.92 1.49
CA ASN A 332 2.26 -9.38 1.42
C ASN A 332 1.33 -9.95 2.49
N LEU A 333 1.51 -11.21 2.88
CA LEU A 333 0.78 -11.79 4.01
C LEU A 333 1.02 -11.00 5.30
N VAL A 334 2.28 -10.65 5.58
CA VAL A 334 2.63 -9.82 6.75
C VAL A 334 2.08 -8.40 6.57
N ARG A 335 2.31 -7.80 5.41
CA ARG A 335 1.90 -6.43 5.08
C ARG A 335 0.40 -6.21 5.32
N TRP A 336 -0.44 -7.03 4.70
CA TRP A 336 -1.89 -6.88 4.78
C TRP A 336 -2.48 -7.48 6.06
N GLY A 337 -1.89 -8.59 6.56
CA GLY A 337 -2.37 -9.25 7.77
C GLY A 337 -2.24 -8.39 9.02
N PHE A 338 -1.13 -7.69 9.19
CA PHE A 338 -0.92 -6.78 10.33
C PHE A 338 -1.53 -5.39 10.12
N ALA A 339 -1.85 -5.00 8.90
CA ALA A 339 -2.65 -3.82 8.60
C ALA A 339 -4.12 -3.99 9.03
N ALA A 340 -4.64 -5.21 8.90
CA ALA A 340 -6.06 -5.50 9.04
C ALA A 340 -6.70 -5.10 10.38
N PRO A 341 -6.11 -5.33 11.56
CA PRO A 341 -6.71 -4.93 12.84
C PRO A 341 -6.63 -3.42 13.11
N ALA A 342 -5.77 -2.68 12.41
CA ALA A 342 -5.45 -1.30 12.72
C ALA A 342 -6.67 -0.36 12.70
N PRO A 343 -7.54 -0.36 11.66
CA PRO A 343 -8.67 0.55 11.60
C PRO A 343 -9.69 0.28 12.72
N VAL A 344 -10.08 -0.98 12.96
CA VAL A 344 -11.03 -1.32 14.04
C VAL A 344 -10.46 -0.99 15.41
N ILE A 345 -9.18 -1.25 15.65
CA ILE A 345 -8.54 -0.85 16.92
C ILE A 345 -8.60 0.68 17.08
N ALA A 346 -8.32 1.43 16.02
CA ALA A 346 -8.42 2.88 16.05
C ALA A 346 -9.86 3.36 16.36
N GLY A 347 -10.85 2.76 15.71
CA GLY A 347 -12.26 3.07 15.97
C GLY A 347 -12.74 2.74 17.39
N LEU A 348 -12.24 1.64 17.98
CA LEU A 348 -12.52 1.26 19.36
C LEU A 348 -11.85 2.19 20.39
N LEU A 349 -10.72 2.79 20.03
CA LEU A 349 -9.98 3.72 20.88
C LEU A 349 -10.55 5.15 20.83
N HIS A 350 -11.27 5.51 19.78
CA HIS A 350 -11.86 6.85 19.62
C HIS A 350 -12.66 7.34 20.84
N PRO A 351 -13.53 6.53 21.46
CA PRO A 351 -14.27 6.97 22.65
C PRO A 351 -13.40 7.22 23.88
N VAL A 352 -12.19 6.65 23.94
CA VAL A 352 -11.23 6.87 25.03
C VAL A 352 -10.56 8.22 24.88
N SER A 353 -10.06 8.53 23.70
CA SER A 353 -9.50 9.81 23.29
C SER A 353 -9.37 9.86 21.77
N ALA A 354 -9.66 11.01 21.16
CA ALA A 354 -9.48 11.23 19.73
C ALA A 354 -8.00 11.05 19.29
N THR A 355 -7.02 11.20 20.17
CA THR A 355 -5.60 11.02 19.87
C THR A 355 -5.05 9.64 20.24
N ALA A 356 -5.83 8.82 20.99
CA ALA A 356 -5.39 7.49 21.44
C ALA A 356 -4.95 6.58 20.29
N PRO A 357 -5.61 6.54 19.12
CA PRO A 357 -5.16 5.73 17.98
C PRO A 357 -3.74 6.07 17.52
N TYR A 358 -3.36 7.34 17.51
CA TYR A 358 -2.01 7.77 17.11
C TYR A 358 -0.96 7.37 18.15
N TRP A 359 -1.28 7.45 19.45
CA TRP A 359 -0.38 6.97 20.52
C TRP A 359 -0.16 5.45 20.44
N VAL A 360 -1.22 4.68 20.18
CA VAL A 360 -1.09 3.23 19.99
C VAL A 360 -0.30 2.93 18.71
N GLY A 361 -0.55 3.66 17.62
CA GLY A 361 0.24 3.59 16.40
C GLY A 361 1.72 3.87 16.66
N ALA A 362 2.04 4.93 17.42
CA ALA A 362 3.40 5.27 17.80
C ALA A 362 4.07 4.16 18.64
N ALA A 363 3.35 3.58 19.60
CA ALA A 363 3.86 2.47 20.40
C ALA A 363 4.15 1.22 19.55
N VAL A 364 3.27 0.87 18.62
CA VAL A 364 3.47 -0.24 17.68
C VAL A 364 4.66 0.05 16.75
N LEU A 365 4.75 1.28 16.21
CA LEU A 365 5.86 1.64 15.35
C LEU A 365 7.20 1.65 16.08
N LEU A 366 7.21 2.03 17.35
CA LEU A 366 8.40 1.98 18.19
C LEU A 366 8.97 0.56 18.30
N ILE A 367 8.12 -0.47 18.34
CA ILE A 367 8.58 -1.87 18.27
C ILE A 367 9.35 -2.13 16.96
N GLY A 368 8.84 -1.62 15.84
CA GLY A 368 9.52 -1.70 14.54
C GLY A 368 10.87 -0.96 14.53
N VAL A 369 10.89 0.26 15.09
CA VAL A 369 12.13 1.08 15.21
C VAL A 369 13.16 0.38 16.09
N LEU A 370 12.76 -0.18 17.24
CA LEU A 370 13.66 -0.91 18.13
C LEU A 370 14.19 -2.21 17.50
N ALA A 371 13.33 -2.96 16.80
CA ALA A 371 13.75 -4.14 16.04
C ALA A 371 14.76 -3.77 14.95
N PHE A 372 14.53 -2.65 14.26
CA PHE A 372 15.47 -2.10 13.28
C PHE A 372 16.78 -1.67 13.94
N ALA A 373 16.76 -0.93 15.03
CA ALA A 373 17.94 -0.48 15.74
C ALA A 373 18.81 -1.67 16.22
N TRP A 374 18.16 -2.72 16.67
CA TRP A 374 18.84 -3.93 17.16
C TRP A 374 19.48 -4.74 16.03
N LYS A 375 18.75 -4.98 14.92
CA LYS A 375 19.16 -5.91 13.86
C LYS A 375 19.39 -5.28 12.48
N GLY A 376 19.27 -3.96 12.35
CA GLY A 376 19.44 -3.27 11.07
C GLY A 376 20.82 -3.48 10.44
N ARG A 377 21.88 -3.57 11.28
CA ARG A 377 23.25 -3.89 10.78
C ARG A 377 23.30 -5.30 10.14
N ALA A 378 22.63 -6.27 10.75
CA ALA A 378 22.57 -7.63 10.20
C ALA A 378 21.73 -7.68 8.91
N MET A 379 20.68 -6.86 8.82
CA MET A 379 19.90 -6.69 7.58
C MET A 379 20.76 -6.08 6.47
N ALA A 380 21.49 -5.00 6.76
CA ALA A 380 22.36 -4.35 5.80
C ALA A 380 23.46 -5.29 5.29
N ALA A 381 24.11 -6.02 6.18
CA ALA A 381 25.12 -7.01 5.81
C ALA A 381 24.54 -8.12 4.91
N ALA A 382 23.27 -8.52 5.12
CA ALA A 382 22.61 -9.55 4.32
C ALA A 382 22.29 -9.10 2.88
N VAL A 383 22.19 -7.79 2.62
CA VAL A 383 22.02 -7.20 1.26
C VAL A 383 23.32 -6.59 0.72
N GLY A 384 24.45 -6.79 1.41
CA GLY A 384 25.74 -6.26 0.98
C GLY A 384 25.97 -4.77 1.32
N GLU A 385 25.10 -4.15 2.10
CA GLU A 385 25.23 -2.77 2.57
C GLU A 385 26.00 -2.72 3.90
N ARG A 386 26.72 -1.61 4.15
CA ARG A 386 27.42 -1.35 5.41
C ARG A 386 26.77 -0.16 6.12
N LEU A 387 26.04 -0.40 7.20
CA LEU A 387 25.59 0.65 8.11
C LEU A 387 26.76 1.07 9.01
N THR A 388 27.42 2.18 8.69
CA THR A 388 28.44 2.81 9.56
C THR A 388 27.83 4.03 10.25
N PHE A 389 28.30 4.36 11.47
CA PHE A 389 27.91 5.60 12.17
C PHE A 389 28.17 6.84 11.31
N ARG A 390 29.23 6.84 10.48
CA ARG A 390 29.52 7.91 9.52
C ARG A 390 28.41 8.12 8.46
N GLN A 391 27.62 7.10 8.16
CA GLN A 391 26.50 7.24 7.23
C GLN A 391 25.29 7.89 7.92
N TRP A 392 25.08 7.63 9.21
CA TRP A 392 24.10 8.36 10.02
C TRP A 392 24.47 9.84 10.15
N ASP A 393 25.73 10.15 10.42
CA ASP A 393 26.22 11.53 10.46
C ASP A 393 26.12 12.24 9.11
N ARG A 394 26.33 11.52 7.99
CA ARG A 394 26.11 12.06 6.64
C ARG A 394 24.63 12.25 6.34
N ALA A 395 23.77 11.33 6.77
CA ALA A 395 22.33 11.47 6.61
C ALA A 395 21.78 12.65 7.42
N ALA A 396 22.22 12.81 8.66
CA ALA A 396 21.87 13.97 9.49
C ALA A 396 22.33 15.29 8.85
N ARG A 397 23.58 15.35 8.36
CA ARG A 397 24.12 16.53 7.66
C ARG A 397 23.49 16.77 6.28
N ALA A 398 23.02 15.72 5.58
CA ALA A 398 22.32 15.88 4.30
C ALA A 398 20.91 16.47 4.48
N VAL A 399 20.32 16.30 5.67
CA VAL A 399 19.06 16.96 6.05
C VAL A 399 19.30 18.40 6.53
N GLU A 400 20.49 18.66 7.11
CA GLU A 400 20.91 20.00 7.59
C GLU A 400 21.67 20.82 6.52
N GLY A 401 22.12 20.20 5.42
CA GLY A 401 22.99 20.80 4.42
C GLY A 401 22.33 21.90 3.59
N THR A 402 22.74 23.11 3.86
CA THR A 402 22.59 24.30 3.03
C THR A 402 23.35 24.20 1.69
N PRO A 403 22.92 24.91 0.63
CA PRO A 403 23.41 24.77 -0.75
C PRO A 403 24.85 25.31 -1.00
N GLU A 404 25.61 25.69 0.00
CA GLU A 404 26.86 26.44 -0.20
C GLU A 404 28.11 25.60 -0.51
N GLU A 405 28.12 24.28 -0.28
CA GLU A 405 29.32 23.46 -0.54
C GLU A 405 29.40 22.85 -1.98
N ALA A 406 28.41 23.07 -2.81
CA ALA A 406 28.41 22.58 -4.20
C ALA A 406 29.10 23.53 -5.22
N LEU A 407 29.63 24.67 -4.78
CA LEU A 407 30.25 25.67 -5.66
C LEU A 407 31.77 25.81 -5.48
N GLY A 408 32.41 24.91 -4.73
CA GLY A 408 33.85 25.05 -4.36
C GLY A 408 34.82 24.11 -5.07
N GLU A 409 34.42 23.23 -5.97
CA GLU A 409 35.33 22.41 -6.78
C GLU A 409 34.88 22.40 -8.26
N ALA A 410 35.26 23.46 -8.98
CA ALA A 410 35.33 23.51 -10.43
C ALA A 410 36.70 23.97 -10.87
#